data_01435761e22bdd8fb7eba851310cd3ae
#
_entry.id   01435761e22bdd8fb7eba851310cd3ae
#
_cell.length_a   1.000
_cell.length_b   1.000
_cell.length_c   1.000
_cell.angle_alpha   90.00
_cell.angle_beta   90.00
_cell.angle_gamma   90.00
#
_symmetry.space_group_name_H-M   'P 1'
#
loop_
_entity.id
_entity.type
_entity.pdbx_description
1 polymer ?
#
loop_
_entity_poly.entity_id
_entity_poly.type
_entity_poly.pdbx_seq_one_letter_code
_entity_poly.pdbx_strand_id
1 'polypeptide(L)'
;MLATGSYLESVLRLANFRIFLLSCFLIVSNNLFAQEPNYAVWNGHWIGDGTIFEIRVEVEGGLMKVHQVESMGFIWTSKDGTIEGNIARVEVEYAGVTGIIQAELVDEETAIAFAATCAPEFMVVCALAKDQQATFKKILAN
;
A
#
# COMPACT_ATOMS: atom_id res chain seq x y z
N MET A 1 -68.16 -35.69 1.17
CA MET A 1 -67.37 -35.77 -0.04
C MET A 1 -66.48 -34.53 -0.17
N LEU A 2 -65.18 -34.74 0.00
CA LEU A 2 -64.02 -34.02 -0.52
C LEU A 2 -63.74 -32.60 0.00
N ALA A 3 -62.88 -32.53 1.04
CA ALA A 3 -62.03 -31.39 1.36
C ALA A 3 -60.57 -31.86 1.41
N THR A 4 -60.01 -32.29 0.28
CA THR A 4 -58.62 -32.75 0.19
C THR A 4 -57.74 -31.88 -0.71
N GLY A 5 -58.26 -30.78 -1.31
CA GLY A 5 -57.53 -29.91 -2.21
C GLY A 5 -56.69 -28.82 -1.55
N SER A 6 -57.03 -28.39 -0.34
CA SER A 6 -56.46 -27.19 0.30
C SER A 6 -55.10 -27.46 0.99
N TYR A 7 -54.82 -28.67 1.41
CA TYR A 7 -53.59 -29.01 2.15
C TYR A 7 -52.34 -29.16 1.26
N LEU A 8 -52.53 -29.65 0.04
CA LEU A 8 -51.40 -29.84 -0.90
C LEU A 8 -50.82 -28.52 -1.42
N GLU A 9 -51.71 -27.52 -1.68
CA GLU A 9 -51.21 -26.23 -2.17
C GLU A 9 -50.43 -25.46 -1.11
N SER A 10 -50.83 -25.58 0.17
CA SER A 10 -50.12 -24.93 1.27
C SER A 10 -48.70 -25.51 1.49
N VAL A 11 -48.56 -26.82 1.34
CA VAL A 11 -47.26 -27.50 1.50
C VAL A 11 -46.33 -27.19 0.34
N LEU A 12 -46.86 -27.12 -0.90
CA LEU A 12 -46.04 -26.74 -2.09
C LEU A 12 -45.53 -25.29 -2.01
N ARG A 13 -46.35 -24.35 -1.52
CA ARG A 13 -45.92 -22.95 -1.36
C ARG A 13 -44.84 -22.77 -0.30
N LEU A 14 -44.94 -23.50 0.79
CA LEU A 14 -43.94 -23.50 1.87
C LEU A 14 -42.61 -24.12 1.42
N ALA A 15 -42.65 -25.19 0.61
CA ALA A 15 -41.45 -25.83 0.08
C ALA A 15 -40.73 -24.92 -0.91
N ASN A 16 -41.45 -24.24 -1.81
CA ASN A 16 -40.89 -23.31 -2.78
C ASN A 16 -40.29 -22.05 -2.09
N PHE A 17 -40.88 -21.57 -1.03
CA PHE A 17 -40.39 -20.42 -0.26
C PHE A 17 -39.07 -20.75 0.48
N ARG A 18 -38.94 -21.97 1.02
CA ARG A 18 -37.73 -22.43 1.69
C ARG A 18 -36.57 -22.64 0.68
N ILE A 19 -36.84 -23.15 -0.50
CA ILE A 19 -35.86 -23.33 -1.57
C ILE A 19 -35.37 -21.97 -2.06
N PHE A 20 -36.26 -20.98 -2.18
CA PHE A 20 -35.90 -19.62 -2.59
C PHE A 20 -35.01 -18.91 -1.57
N LEU A 21 -35.27 -19.07 -0.27
CA LEU A 21 -34.43 -18.52 0.80
C LEU A 21 -33.06 -19.18 0.87
N LEU A 22 -32.93 -20.49 0.63
CA LEU A 22 -31.63 -21.16 0.56
C LEU A 22 -30.82 -20.74 -0.66
N SER A 23 -31.47 -20.50 -1.81
CA SER A 23 -30.82 -20.04 -3.03
C SER A 23 -30.27 -18.60 -2.90
N CYS A 24 -30.98 -17.70 -2.21
CA CYS A 24 -30.47 -16.36 -1.93
C CYS A 24 -29.26 -16.34 -1.01
N PHE A 25 -29.13 -17.30 -0.10
CA PHE A 25 -27.99 -17.35 0.84
C PHE A 25 -26.69 -17.80 0.19
N LEU A 26 -26.74 -18.53 -0.94
CA LEU A 26 -25.57 -19.00 -1.68
C LEU A 26 -24.98 -17.94 -2.62
N ILE A 27 -25.66 -16.85 -2.92
CA ILE A 27 -25.19 -15.81 -3.86
C ILE A 27 -24.37 -14.73 -3.17
N VAL A 28 -24.43 -14.61 -1.84
CA VAL A 28 -23.75 -13.53 -1.08
C VAL A 28 -22.31 -13.87 -0.71
N SER A 29 -21.86 -15.11 -0.98
CA SER A 29 -20.54 -15.60 -0.50
C SER A 29 -19.35 -15.32 -1.43
N ASN A 30 -19.49 -14.60 -2.55
CA ASN A 30 -18.46 -14.55 -3.59
C ASN A 30 -17.74 -13.21 -3.76
N ASN A 31 -17.86 -12.25 -2.85
CA ASN A 31 -17.21 -10.93 -3.05
C ASN A 31 -16.25 -10.52 -1.94
N LEU A 32 -15.66 -11.46 -1.21
CA LEU A 32 -14.55 -11.19 -0.31
C LEU A 32 -13.23 -11.69 -0.91
N PHE A 33 -12.96 -11.40 -2.17
CA PHE A 33 -11.59 -11.29 -2.62
C PHE A 33 -11.10 -9.93 -2.13
N ALA A 34 -10.52 -9.90 -0.94
CA ALA A 34 -9.63 -8.82 -0.58
C ALA A 34 -8.57 -8.81 -1.67
N GLN A 35 -8.58 -7.79 -2.51
CA GLN A 35 -7.53 -7.55 -3.48
C GLN A 35 -6.24 -7.40 -2.67
N GLU A 36 -5.32 -8.37 -2.80
CA GLU A 36 -4.02 -8.25 -2.14
C GLU A 36 -3.39 -6.92 -2.57
N PRO A 37 -2.86 -6.14 -1.63
CA PRO A 37 -2.26 -4.86 -1.96
C PRO A 37 -1.17 -5.08 -3.01
N ASN A 38 -1.27 -4.40 -4.14
CA ASN A 38 -0.27 -4.49 -5.20
C ASN A 38 0.99 -3.71 -4.80
N TYR A 39 1.81 -4.31 -3.95
CA TYR A 39 3.08 -3.71 -3.53
C TYR A 39 4.10 -3.59 -4.67
N ALA A 40 3.90 -4.31 -5.77
CA ALA A 40 4.79 -4.30 -6.92
C ALA A 40 4.89 -2.93 -7.59
N VAL A 41 3.90 -2.05 -7.38
CA VAL A 41 3.92 -0.67 -7.88
C VAL A 41 5.12 0.12 -7.36
N TRP A 42 5.66 -0.23 -6.20
CA TRP A 42 6.84 0.43 -5.64
C TRP A 42 8.16 0.00 -6.31
N ASN A 43 8.20 -1.19 -6.93
CA ASN A 43 9.42 -1.71 -7.54
C ASN A 43 9.89 -0.83 -8.69
N GLY A 44 11.21 -0.65 -8.77
CA GLY A 44 11.86 0.05 -9.87
C GLY A 44 12.77 1.17 -9.40
N HIS A 45 13.15 2.00 -10.35
CA HIS A 45 14.01 3.16 -10.13
C HIS A 45 13.17 4.42 -9.96
N TRP A 46 13.55 5.23 -8.97
CA TRP A 46 12.85 6.46 -8.62
C TRP A 46 13.86 7.61 -8.53
N ILE A 47 13.58 8.70 -9.21
CA ILE A 47 14.42 9.90 -9.21
C ILE A 47 13.72 11.05 -8.49
N GLY A 48 14.43 11.77 -7.66
CA GLY A 48 13.96 13.03 -7.07
C GLY A 48 13.73 14.07 -8.15
N ASP A 49 12.52 14.59 -8.25
CA ASP A 49 12.15 15.55 -9.27
C ASP A 49 13.04 16.81 -9.25
N GLY A 50 13.57 17.19 -10.40
CA GLY A 50 14.51 18.29 -10.51
C GLY A 50 15.93 18.01 -10.00
N THR A 51 16.26 16.76 -9.69
CA THR A 51 17.59 16.34 -9.18
C THR A 51 18.15 15.17 -9.99
N ILE A 52 19.36 14.74 -9.63
CA ILE A 52 19.95 13.49 -10.09
C ILE A 52 19.95 12.41 -9.00
N PHE A 53 19.31 12.68 -7.85
CA PHE A 53 19.20 11.71 -6.77
C PHE A 53 18.30 10.56 -7.17
N GLU A 54 18.86 9.35 -7.23
CA GLU A 54 18.18 8.16 -7.69
C GLU A 54 18.30 7.02 -6.68
N ILE A 55 17.19 6.34 -6.46
CA ILE A 55 17.11 5.13 -5.64
C ILE A 55 16.47 4.01 -6.46
N ARG A 56 16.83 2.77 -6.12
CA ARG A 56 16.14 1.58 -6.57
C ARG A 56 15.36 0.96 -5.40
N VAL A 57 14.10 0.67 -5.65
CA VAL A 57 13.20 0.03 -4.68
C VAL A 57 12.91 -1.40 -5.11
N GLU A 58 13.01 -2.32 -4.17
CA GLU A 58 12.63 -3.73 -4.31
C GLU A 58 11.68 -4.10 -3.18
N VAL A 59 10.57 -4.75 -3.52
CA VAL A 59 9.58 -5.19 -2.53
C VAL A 59 9.45 -6.71 -2.59
N GLU A 60 9.70 -7.34 -1.46
CA GLU A 60 9.55 -8.78 -1.28
C GLU A 60 8.78 -9.06 0.02
N GLY A 61 7.67 -9.82 -0.06
CA GLY A 61 6.89 -10.22 1.12
C GLY A 61 6.34 -9.04 1.95
N GLY A 62 6.09 -7.89 1.31
CA GLY A 62 5.62 -6.68 1.99
C GLY A 62 6.72 -5.85 2.67
N LEU A 63 7.98 -6.26 2.55
CA LEU A 63 9.14 -5.50 3.00
C LEU A 63 9.73 -4.73 1.82
N MET A 64 10.08 -3.46 2.05
CA MET A 64 10.69 -2.57 1.07
C MET A 64 12.19 -2.45 1.34
N LYS A 65 13.00 -2.76 0.33
CA LYS A 65 14.45 -2.50 0.33
C LYS A 65 14.73 -1.30 -0.56
N VAL A 66 15.49 -0.36 -0.05
CA VAL A 66 15.87 0.85 -0.77
C VAL A 66 17.38 0.85 -0.99
N HIS A 67 17.80 0.93 -2.25
CA HIS A 67 19.19 0.93 -2.66
C HIS A 67 19.58 2.29 -3.23
N GLN A 68 20.76 2.77 -2.86
CA GLN A 68 21.34 3.96 -3.48
C GLN A 68 21.78 3.63 -4.91
N VAL A 69 21.38 4.46 -5.87
CA VAL A 69 21.89 4.42 -7.26
C VAL A 69 22.75 5.66 -7.49
N GLU A 70 22.18 6.85 -7.31
CA GLU A 70 22.91 8.11 -7.32
C GLU A 70 22.50 8.94 -6.11
N SER A 71 23.43 9.21 -5.23
CA SER A 71 23.14 9.86 -3.95
C SER A 71 23.65 11.30 -3.85
N MET A 72 24.13 11.88 -4.96
CA MET A 72 24.69 13.23 -4.98
C MET A 72 25.82 13.44 -3.93
N GLY A 73 26.55 12.37 -3.60
CA GLY A 73 27.60 12.40 -2.57
C GLY A 73 27.12 12.26 -1.13
N PHE A 74 25.81 12.12 -0.88
CA PHE A 74 25.29 11.83 0.45
C PHE A 74 25.47 10.35 0.76
N ILE A 75 26.09 10.04 1.91
CA ILE A 75 26.26 8.67 2.41
C ILE A 75 25.20 8.43 3.46
N TRP A 76 24.28 7.51 3.16
CA TRP A 76 23.21 7.13 4.07
C TRP A 76 23.00 5.61 4.05
N THR A 77 22.34 5.10 5.06
CA THR A 77 21.93 3.70 5.15
C THR A 77 20.44 3.61 5.46
N SER A 78 19.82 2.51 5.10
CA SER A 78 18.42 2.24 5.43
C SER A 78 18.24 0.84 5.98
N LYS A 79 17.21 0.66 6.81
CA LYS A 79 16.67 -0.65 7.15
C LYS A 79 15.55 -1.01 6.19
N ASP A 80 15.17 -2.31 6.19
CA ASP A 80 14.00 -2.74 5.44
C ASP A 80 12.76 -1.98 5.93
N GLY A 81 12.03 -1.41 4.98
CA GLY A 81 10.83 -0.63 5.23
C GLY A 81 9.56 -1.46 5.22
N THR A 82 8.47 -0.85 5.62
CA THR A 82 7.12 -1.42 5.60
C THR A 82 6.23 -0.67 4.64
N ILE A 83 5.21 -1.36 4.10
CA ILE A 83 4.23 -0.77 3.19
C ILE A 83 2.83 -1.05 3.74
N GLU A 84 2.02 0.00 3.82
CA GLU A 84 0.62 -0.05 4.21
C GLU A 84 -0.22 0.72 3.19
N GLY A 85 -0.90 0.01 2.31
CA GLY A 85 -1.64 0.63 1.20
C GLY A 85 -0.72 1.38 0.24
N ASN A 86 -0.93 2.69 0.09
CA ASN A 86 -0.11 3.59 -0.73
C ASN A 86 1.02 4.28 0.06
N ILE A 87 1.25 3.92 1.32
CA ILE A 87 2.24 4.53 2.19
C ILE A 87 3.37 3.55 2.46
N ALA A 88 4.61 3.97 2.24
CA ALA A 88 5.82 3.28 2.64
C ALA A 88 6.54 4.05 3.75
N ARG A 89 7.19 3.33 4.69
CA ARG A 89 8.02 3.89 5.75
C ARG A 89 9.34 3.15 5.83
N VAL A 90 10.43 3.91 5.78
CA VAL A 90 11.79 3.38 5.80
C VAL A 90 12.61 4.15 6.84
N GLU A 91 13.26 3.44 7.75
CA GLU A 91 14.22 4.05 8.67
C GLU A 91 15.53 4.30 7.94
N VAL A 92 16.01 5.53 8.01
CA VAL A 92 17.25 5.99 7.35
C VAL A 92 18.19 6.62 8.38
N GLU A 93 19.47 6.33 8.24
CA GLU A 93 20.56 6.98 9.00
C GLU A 93 21.41 7.82 8.05
N TYR A 94 21.60 9.10 8.38
CA TYR A 94 22.42 10.03 7.61
C TYR A 94 23.07 11.07 8.54
N ALA A 95 24.36 11.29 8.41
CA ALA A 95 25.11 12.34 9.13
C ALA A 95 24.90 12.32 10.65
N GLY A 96 24.77 11.13 11.25
CA GLY A 96 24.60 10.95 12.69
C GLY A 96 23.17 11.18 13.20
N VAL A 97 22.19 11.32 12.31
CA VAL A 97 20.77 11.33 12.63
C VAL A 97 20.07 10.10 12.09
N THR A 98 19.05 9.65 12.79
CA THR A 98 18.15 8.58 12.36
C THR A 98 16.74 9.15 12.20
N GLY A 99 16.07 8.80 11.11
CA GLY A 99 14.71 9.25 10.87
C GLY A 99 13.91 8.24 10.09
N ILE A 100 12.60 8.35 10.18
CA ILE A 100 11.68 7.60 9.33
C ILE A 100 11.30 8.49 8.16
N ILE A 101 11.64 8.05 6.97
CA ILE A 101 11.12 8.64 5.74
C ILE A 101 9.81 7.96 5.43
N GLN A 102 8.76 8.73 5.30
CA GLN A 102 7.47 8.30 4.80
C GLN A 102 7.33 8.74 3.35
N ALA A 103 6.95 7.82 2.48
CA ALA A 103 6.61 8.10 1.10
C ALA A 103 5.16 7.69 0.84
N GLU A 104 4.44 8.49 0.07
CA GLU A 104 3.05 8.25 -0.32
C GLU A 104 2.94 8.27 -1.84
N LEU A 105 2.39 7.19 -2.42
CA LEU A 105 2.07 7.15 -3.84
C LEU A 105 0.89 8.08 -4.13
N VAL A 106 1.11 9.03 -5.03
CA VAL A 106 0.08 9.87 -5.61
C VAL A 106 -0.58 9.16 -6.80
N ASP A 107 0.25 8.45 -7.56
CA ASP A 107 -0.11 7.58 -8.67
C ASP A 107 0.97 6.48 -8.83
N GLU A 108 0.89 5.63 -9.85
CA GLU A 108 1.81 4.51 -10.06
C GLU A 108 3.25 4.93 -10.39
N GLU A 109 3.45 6.20 -10.76
CA GLU A 109 4.74 6.75 -11.21
C GLU A 109 5.21 7.93 -10.36
N THR A 110 4.43 8.35 -9.37
CA THR A 110 4.70 9.54 -8.54
C THR A 110 4.55 9.22 -7.07
N ALA A 111 5.56 9.55 -6.28
CA ALA A 111 5.50 9.49 -4.82
C ALA A 111 5.95 10.82 -4.21
N ILE A 112 5.36 11.18 -3.06
CA ILE A 112 5.80 12.30 -2.23
C ILE A 112 6.45 11.72 -0.97
N ALA A 113 7.67 12.13 -0.68
CA ALA A 113 8.43 11.67 0.48
C ALA A 113 8.76 12.83 1.42
N PHE A 114 8.75 12.56 2.72
CA PHE A 114 9.14 13.51 3.77
C PHE A 114 9.67 12.77 5.00
N ALA A 115 10.42 13.48 5.84
CA ALA A 115 10.86 12.95 7.13
C ALA A 115 9.70 12.99 8.13
N ALA A 116 9.12 11.83 8.43
CA ALA A 116 8.08 11.69 9.45
C ALA A 116 8.65 11.83 10.87
N THR A 117 9.90 11.38 11.07
CA THR A 117 10.68 11.56 12.31
C THR A 117 12.10 11.90 11.97
N CYS A 118 12.81 12.57 12.88
CA CYS A 118 14.25 12.82 12.79
C CYS A 118 14.81 13.00 14.20
N ALA A 119 15.86 12.28 14.54
CA ALA A 119 16.47 12.30 15.88
C ALA A 119 18.01 12.22 15.79
N PRO A 120 18.72 12.97 16.63
CA PRO A 120 18.19 13.94 17.59
C PRO A 120 17.76 15.25 16.93
N GLU A 121 16.63 15.81 17.37
CA GLU A 121 15.96 16.96 16.73
C GLU A 121 16.81 18.23 16.67
N PHE A 122 17.80 18.39 17.57
CA PHE A 122 18.68 19.56 17.59
C PHE A 122 19.72 19.57 16.47
N MET A 123 19.84 18.46 15.72
CA MET A 123 20.78 18.39 14.60
C MET A 123 20.28 19.24 13.44
N VAL A 124 21.21 19.93 12.77
CA VAL A 124 20.92 20.81 11.63
C VAL A 124 20.17 20.05 10.53
N VAL A 125 20.52 18.78 10.28
CA VAL A 125 19.86 17.93 9.28
C VAL A 125 18.37 17.81 9.59
N CYS A 126 17.99 17.58 10.85
CA CYS A 126 16.59 17.49 11.25
C CYS A 126 15.85 18.83 11.09
N ALA A 127 16.51 19.93 11.44
CA ALA A 127 15.94 21.27 11.25
C ALA A 127 15.68 21.59 9.76
N LEU A 128 16.60 21.18 8.88
CA LEU A 128 16.46 21.39 7.43
C LEU A 128 15.43 20.44 6.80
N ALA A 129 15.26 19.23 7.33
CA ALA A 129 14.31 18.26 6.81
C ALA A 129 12.86 18.52 7.27
N LYS A 130 12.70 19.31 8.34
CA LYS A 130 11.40 19.60 8.93
C LYS A 130 10.49 20.30 7.93
N ASP A 131 9.27 19.79 7.78
CA ASP A 131 8.24 20.34 6.89
C ASP A 131 8.63 20.38 5.40
N GLN A 132 9.72 19.68 5.02
CA GLN A 132 10.13 19.55 3.62
C GLN A 132 9.56 18.29 3.00
N GLN A 133 9.16 18.41 1.74
CA GLN A 133 8.70 17.29 0.91
C GLN A 133 9.51 17.22 -0.37
N ALA A 134 9.75 15.99 -0.84
CA ALA A 134 10.38 15.72 -2.13
C ALA A 134 9.44 14.89 -2.98
N THR A 135 9.28 15.28 -4.24
CA THR A 135 8.57 14.48 -5.23
C THR A 135 9.54 13.52 -5.89
N PHE A 136 9.17 12.25 -5.95
CA PHE A 136 9.89 11.23 -6.70
C PHE A 136 9.08 10.79 -7.91
N LYS A 137 9.77 10.61 -9.03
CA LYS A 137 9.22 10.09 -10.28
C LYS A 137 9.83 8.75 -10.61
N LYS A 138 8.99 7.81 -11.04
CA LYS A 138 9.45 6.50 -11.48
C LYS A 138 10.12 6.59 -12.85
N ILE A 139 11.30 5.99 -12.99
CA ILE A 139 11.98 5.86 -14.27
C ILE A 139 11.40 4.64 -14.99
N LEU A 140 10.71 4.87 -16.09
CA LEU A 140 10.19 3.79 -16.91
C LEU A 140 11.30 3.25 -17.79
N ALA A 141 11.49 1.91 -17.80
CA ALA A 141 12.39 1.26 -18.73
C ALA A 141 11.80 1.38 -20.15
N ASN A 142 12.52 2.00 -21.06
CA ASN A 142 12.18 2.05 -22.48
C ASN A 142 12.45 0.71 -23.17
#